data_45119db4ca67029dd3705f3cbdbabfb7
#
_entry.id   45119db4ca67029dd3705f3cbdbabfb7
#
_cell.length_a   1.000
_cell.length_b   1.000
_cell.length_c   1.000
_cell.angle_alpha   90.00
_cell.angle_beta   90.00
_cell.angle_gamma   90.00
#
_symmetry.space_group_name_H-M   'P 1'
#
loop_
_entity.id
_entity.type
_entity.pdbx_description
1 polymer ?
#
loop_
_entity_poly.entity_id
_entity_poly.type
_entity_poly.pdbx_seq_one_letter_code
_entity_poly.pdbx_strand_id
1 'polypeptide(L)'
;MITRTVKTLAAILVAAATVVANPDTLSRTIFDRFLQDDVLEFTLEADLAELIENRRTEDYLPAVLTFEDARGEQYAQEIKVKPRGKFRRRVCNFPPLMLNFSKGQLKQQGYIPEYDKLKLVTHCIDDRLAGNEQVMKEYLAYKLYNELTPLSYRVQLAKVTYIDSKGKMGKIKRYGFVIEDTDEMAHRLGGAECEDCHGLSAEGVSASAENEMAVFQYMIGNTDWDLKMMRNLKMVEPYGAGPVIPVPYDFDFAGMVAAPYAIPNADIGQFAIRQRIFQGLKADKQLFERTFQRFLAKKEQLLDVVDQFKGLSRESRQDIIGYLDTFFRDVDAILKGEQPQEPSLQQAIIDKPAESSPGGTSLGK
;
A
#
# COMPACT_ATOMS: atom_id res chain seq x y z
N MET A 1 79.97 -27.37 4.77
CA MET A 1 79.26 -26.63 3.72
C MET A 1 77.82 -26.65 4.10
N ILE A 2 77.30 -25.55 4.67
CA ILE A 2 75.90 -25.46 5.14
C ILE A 2 75.24 -24.39 4.24
N THR A 3 74.35 -24.83 3.37
CA THR A 3 73.59 -23.99 2.46
C THR A 3 72.32 -23.45 3.20
N ARG A 4 72.27 -22.16 3.44
CA ARG A 4 71.08 -21.48 3.99
C ARG A 4 70.12 -21.10 2.84
N THR A 5 68.93 -21.64 2.85
CA THR A 5 67.85 -21.29 1.96
C THR A 5 67.10 -20.09 2.55
N VAL A 6 67.13 -18.95 1.83
CA VAL A 6 66.35 -17.74 2.15
C VAL A 6 64.96 -17.92 1.56
N LYS A 7 63.89 -17.96 2.40
CA LYS A 7 62.49 -17.90 1.95
C LYS A 7 62.08 -16.42 1.87
N THR A 8 61.84 -15.95 0.66
CA THR A 8 61.26 -14.64 0.39
C THR A 8 59.76 -14.71 0.62
N LEU A 9 59.23 -13.96 1.59
CA LEU A 9 57.80 -13.77 1.80
C LEU A 9 57.34 -12.63 0.89
N ALA A 10 56.50 -12.94 -0.09
CA ALA A 10 55.80 -11.93 -0.90
C ALA A 10 54.54 -11.48 -0.16
N ALA A 11 54.50 -10.24 0.31
CA ALA A 11 53.31 -9.62 0.85
C ALA A 11 52.42 -9.17 -0.30
N ILE A 12 51.23 -9.80 -0.42
CA ILE A 12 50.18 -9.36 -1.34
C ILE A 12 49.42 -8.21 -0.67
N LEU A 13 49.65 -6.99 -1.16
CA LEU A 13 48.83 -5.83 -0.79
C LEU A 13 47.50 -5.92 -1.53
N VAL A 14 46.41 -6.29 -0.82
CA VAL A 14 45.07 -6.13 -1.33
C VAL A 14 44.64 -4.69 -1.16
N ALA A 15 44.70 -3.91 -2.25
CA ALA A 15 44.13 -2.57 -2.28
C ALA A 15 42.63 -2.66 -2.28
N ALA A 16 41.99 -2.36 -1.16
CA ALA A 16 40.54 -2.15 -1.10
C ALA A 16 40.20 -0.88 -1.89
N ALA A 17 39.71 -1.04 -3.12
CA ALA A 17 39.14 0.05 -3.88
C ALA A 17 37.83 0.46 -3.23
N THR A 18 37.79 1.55 -2.49
CA THR A 18 36.57 2.22 -2.08
C THR A 18 35.96 2.84 -3.33
N VAL A 19 34.93 2.18 -3.85
CA VAL A 19 34.05 2.76 -4.89
C VAL A 19 33.27 3.89 -4.21
N VAL A 20 33.73 5.12 -4.39
CA VAL A 20 32.95 6.32 -4.06
C VAL A 20 31.82 6.40 -5.11
N ALA A 21 30.61 6.03 -4.74
CA ALA A 21 29.44 6.22 -5.60
C ALA A 21 29.29 7.72 -5.90
N ASN A 22 29.21 8.05 -7.20
CA ASN A 22 28.98 9.41 -7.64
C ASN A 22 27.59 9.85 -7.16
N PRO A 23 27.41 10.94 -6.40
CA PRO A 23 26.13 11.35 -5.81
C PRO A 23 25.03 11.65 -6.84
N ASP A 24 25.40 11.90 -8.10
CA ASP A 24 24.47 12.20 -9.19
C ASP A 24 23.84 10.94 -9.86
N THR A 25 24.10 9.73 -9.33
CA THR A 25 23.63 8.45 -9.92
C THR A 25 22.86 7.55 -8.95
N LEU A 26 22.39 8.09 -7.83
CA LEU A 26 21.55 7.30 -6.91
C LEU A 26 20.20 7.05 -7.58
N SER A 27 19.95 5.81 -7.95
CA SER A 27 18.70 5.38 -8.59
C SER A 27 17.91 4.36 -7.75
N ARG A 28 18.49 3.88 -6.64
CA ARG A 28 17.93 2.84 -5.79
C ARG A 28 17.46 3.44 -4.46
N THR A 29 16.35 2.92 -3.98
CA THR A 29 15.81 3.31 -2.68
C THR A 29 16.03 2.18 -1.66
N ILE A 30 15.85 2.50 -0.38
CA ILE A 30 15.89 1.45 0.65
C ILE A 30 14.73 0.45 0.46
N PHE A 31 13.58 0.89 -0.06
CA PHE A 31 12.46 0.00 -0.35
C PHE A 31 12.81 -1.05 -1.42
N ASP A 32 13.62 -0.69 -2.44
CA ASP A 32 14.07 -1.64 -3.46
C ASP A 32 14.88 -2.80 -2.86
N ARG A 33 15.53 -2.59 -1.71
CA ARG A 33 16.25 -3.68 -1.01
C ARG A 33 15.32 -4.61 -0.26
N PHE A 34 14.12 -4.15 0.11
CA PHE A 34 13.10 -4.98 0.74
C PHE A 34 12.35 -5.85 -0.27
N LEU A 35 12.32 -5.46 -1.56
CA LEU A 35 11.57 -6.20 -2.57
C LEU A 35 12.15 -7.60 -2.82
N GLN A 36 11.29 -8.60 -2.69
CA GLN A 36 11.56 -10.01 -2.98
C GLN A 36 10.32 -10.64 -3.64
N ASP A 37 10.53 -11.68 -4.45
CA ASP A 37 9.42 -12.46 -5.02
C ASP A 37 8.63 -13.21 -3.94
N ASP A 38 9.33 -13.65 -2.91
CA ASP A 38 8.78 -14.36 -1.76
C ASP A 38 8.56 -13.44 -0.55
N VAL A 39 8.20 -14.05 0.58
CA VAL A 39 8.03 -13.36 1.86
C VAL A 39 9.38 -12.95 2.42
N LEU A 40 9.62 -11.67 2.59
CA LEU A 40 10.82 -11.17 3.25
C LEU A 40 10.83 -11.56 4.74
N GLU A 41 11.83 -12.30 5.18
CA GLU A 41 12.03 -12.58 6.63
C GLU A 41 13.02 -11.55 7.19
N PHE A 42 12.61 -10.81 8.21
CA PHE A 42 13.52 -9.90 8.91
C PHE A 42 13.32 -9.89 10.43
N THR A 43 14.36 -9.45 11.13
CA THR A 43 14.32 -9.23 12.57
C THR A 43 14.33 -7.74 12.87
N LEU A 44 13.48 -7.32 13.80
CA LEU A 44 13.43 -5.99 14.36
C LEU A 44 13.62 -6.07 15.87
N GLU A 45 14.76 -5.59 16.35
CA GLU A 45 15.08 -5.55 17.78
C GLU A 45 14.92 -4.12 18.28
N ALA A 46 14.08 -3.91 19.29
CA ALA A 46 13.80 -2.63 19.91
C ALA A 46 13.28 -2.83 21.34
N ASP A 47 13.17 -1.77 22.15
CA ASP A 47 12.42 -1.81 23.41
C ASP A 47 10.91 -1.90 23.10
N LEU A 48 10.42 -3.14 22.91
CA LEU A 48 9.03 -3.39 22.50
C LEU A 48 8.04 -3.01 23.59
N ALA A 49 8.42 -3.21 24.87
CA ALA A 49 7.59 -2.86 26.00
C ALA A 49 7.34 -1.34 26.03
N GLU A 50 8.40 -0.55 25.92
CA GLU A 50 8.33 0.92 25.84
C GLU A 50 7.51 1.38 24.64
N LEU A 51 7.75 0.76 23.46
CA LEU A 51 7.05 1.11 22.22
C LEU A 51 5.53 0.87 22.33
N ILE A 52 5.10 -0.22 22.96
CA ILE A 52 3.68 -0.55 23.14
C ILE A 52 3.05 0.29 24.25
N GLU A 53 3.73 0.50 25.37
CA GLU A 53 3.25 1.29 26.49
C GLU A 53 3.02 2.75 26.07
N ASN A 54 4.01 3.33 25.37
CA ASN A 54 3.98 4.71 24.88
C ASN A 54 3.48 4.86 23.43
N ARG A 55 2.69 3.91 22.93
CA ARG A 55 2.22 3.89 21.53
C ARG A 55 1.42 5.11 21.07
N ARG A 56 1.06 6.01 21.99
CA ARG A 56 0.37 7.27 21.66
C ARG A 56 1.31 8.45 21.44
N THR A 57 2.60 8.33 21.79
CA THR A 57 3.59 9.37 21.54
C THR A 57 4.05 9.38 20.08
N GLU A 58 4.71 10.45 19.68
CA GLU A 58 5.37 10.57 18.38
C GLU A 58 6.89 10.34 18.45
N ASP A 59 7.36 9.85 19.60
CA ASP A 59 8.77 9.67 19.87
C ASP A 59 9.33 8.44 19.14
N TYR A 60 10.51 8.59 18.58
CA TYR A 60 11.26 7.51 17.97
C TYR A 60 12.15 6.81 18.99
N LEU A 61 12.08 5.49 19.02
CA LEU A 61 12.98 4.63 19.78
C LEU A 61 14.08 4.05 18.85
N PRO A 62 15.29 3.80 19.37
CA PRO A 62 16.32 3.10 18.62
C PRO A 62 15.92 1.65 18.38
N ALA A 63 16.29 1.13 17.21
CA ALA A 63 16.07 -0.26 16.84
C ALA A 63 17.19 -0.76 15.93
N VAL A 64 17.34 -2.08 15.86
CA VAL A 64 18.23 -2.75 14.91
C VAL A 64 17.37 -3.60 13.98
N LEU A 65 17.55 -3.40 12.68
CA LEU A 65 16.91 -4.15 11.62
C LEU A 65 17.92 -5.07 10.96
N THR A 66 17.59 -6.36 10.81
CA THR A 66 18.45 -7.33 10.13
C THR A 66 17.65 -8.24 9.21
N PHE A 67 18.12 -8.45 7.98
CA PHE A 67 17.55 -9.38 7.01
C PHE A 67 18.60 -9.81 5.97
N GLU A 68 18.26 -10.83 5.20
CA GLU A 68 18.95 -11.22 3.98
C GLU A 68 18.15 -10.73 2.78
N ASP A 69 18.78 -10.00 1.87
CA ASP A 69 18.11 -9.49 0.68
C ASP A 69 17.97 -10.57 -0.42
N ALA A 70 17.27 -10.24 -1.50
CA ALA A 70 17.04 -11.15 -2.64
C ALA A 70 18.33 -11.70 -3.29
N ARG A 71 19.48 -11.10 -3.01
CA ARG A 71 20.81 -11.53 -3.52
C ARG A 71 21.59 -12.36 -2.52
N GLY A 72 21.00 -12.65 -1.34
CA GLY A 72 21.66 -13.35 -0.23
C GLY A 72 22.63 -12.48 0.56
N GLU A 73 22.60 -11.15 0.38
CA GLU A 73 23.44 -10.24 1.13
C GLU A 73 22.81 -9.92 2.49
N GLN A 74 23.61 -10.10 3.55
CA GLN A 74 23.18 -9.74 4.90
C GLN A 74 23.11 -8.22 5.04
N TYR A 75 21.97 -7.75 5.55
CA TYR A 75 21.74 -6.36 5.89
C TYR A 75 21.50 -6.22 7.39
N ALA A 76 22.28 -5.35 8.04
CA ALA A 76 22.12 -5.01 9.45
C ALA A 76 22.29 -3.52 9.61
N GLN A 77 21.32 -2.83 10.20
CA GLN A 77 21.37 -1.39 10.36
C GLN A 77 20.65 -0.92 11.61
N GLU A 78 21.25 0.06 12.29
CA GLU A 78 20.58 0.85 13.31
C GLU A 78 19.59 1.79 12.62
N ILE A 79 18.35 1.75 13.07
CA ILE A 79 17.26 2.60 12.60
C ILE A 79 16.53 3.20 13.80
N LYS A 80 15.55 4.05 13.54
CA LYS A 80 14.59 4.51 14.54
C LYS A 80 13.20 4.00 14.21
N VAL A 81 12.43 3.64 15.23
CA VAL A 81 11.05 3.18 15.06
C VAL A 81 10.10 3.95 15.95
N LYS A 82 8.89 4.19 15.48
CA LYS A 82 7.80 4.70 16.30
C LYS A 82 6.46 4.08 15.91
N PRO A 83 5.48 4.03 16.82
CA PRO A 83 4.10 3.66 16.48
C PRO A 83 3.50 4.67 15.49
N ARG A 84 2.69 4.16 14.53
CA ARG A 84 2.00 5.00 13.55
C ARG A 84 0.50 4.70 13.46
N GLY A 85 -0.23 5.54 12.74
CA GLY A 85 -1.67 5.45 12.56
C GLY A 85 -2.45 6.06 13.75
N LYS A 86 -3.56 6.74 13.46
CA LYS A 86 -4.36 7.39 14.51
C LYS A 86 -5.25 6.38 15.25
N PHE A 87 -5.95 5.51 14.49
CA PHE A 87 -6.89 4.54 15.02
C PHE A 87 -6.19 3.31 15.60
N ARG A 88 -5.32 2.65 14.81
CA ARG A 88 -4.66 1.42 15.22
C ARG A 88 -3.75 1.57 16.45
N ARG A 89 -3.15 2.73 16.69
CA ARG A 89 -2.41 3.02 17.94
C ARG A 89 -3.28 2.91 19.19
N ARG A 90 -4.61 3.04 19.07
CA ARG A 90 -5.55 2.98 20.20
C ARG A 90 -6.14 1.60 20.40
N VAL A 91 -6.39 0.88 19.33
CA VAL A 91 -7.15 -0.38 19.36
C VAL A 91 -6.26 -1.64 19.23
N CYS A 92 -5.09 -1.54 18.58
CA CYS A 92 -4.21 -2.68 18.41
C CYS A 92 -3.35 -2.95 19.63
N ASN A 93 -3.20 -4.21 20.01
CA ASN A 93 -2.26 -4.61 21.06
C ASN A 93 -0.81 -4.40 20.62
N PHE A 94 -0.52 -4.61 19.34
CA PHE A 94 0.75 -4.27 18.71
C PHE A 94 0.51 -3.25 17.57
N PRO A 95 0.90 -1.97 17.73
CA PRO A 95 0.59 -0.94 16.74
C PRO A 95 1.43 -1.08 15.47
N PRO A 96 0.94 -0.60 14.30
CA PRO A 96 1.79 -0.41 13.14
C PRO A 96 2.96 0.52 13.43
N LEU A 97 4.07 0.32 12.72
CA LEU A 97 5.33 1.04 12.95
C LEU A 97 5.74 1.90 11.75
N MET A 98 6.42 2.99 12.04
CA MET A 98 7.25 3.72 11.10
C MET A 98 8.70 3.29 11.31
N LEU A 99 9.34 2.79 10.25
CA LEU A 99 10.76 2.53 10.19
C LEU A 99 11.43 3.79 9.61
N ASN A 100 12.39 4.38 10.33
CA ASN A 100 13.08 5.59 9.91
C ASN A 100 14.58 5.33 9.84
N PHE A 101 15.12 5.40 8.65
CA PHE A 101 16.54 5.16 8.33
C PHE A 101 17.32 6.45 8.44
N SER A 102 18.62 6.33 8.74
CA SER A 102 19.53 7.48 8.73
C SER A 102 19.84 7.91 7.29
N LYS A 103 19.48 9.14 6.92
CA LYS A 103 19.79 9.71 5.60
C LYS A 103 21.27 9.65 5.25
N GLY A 104 22.15 9.89 6.25
CA GLY A 104 23.59 9.79 6.07
C GLY A 104 24.06 8.38 5.74
N GLN A 105 23.51 7.37 6.42
CA GLN A 105 23.84 5.97 6.16
C GLN A 105 23.28 5.50 4.81
N LEU A 106 22.05 5.88 4.46
CA LEU A 106 21.46 5.58 3.14
C LEU A 106 22.35 6.12 2.02
N LYS A 107 22.79 7.39 2.12
CA LYS A 107 23.67 7.99 1.14
C LYS A 107 25.01 7.27 1.03
N GLN A 108 25.63 6.89 2.16
CA GLN A 108 26.89 6.12 2.18
C GLN A 108 26.75 4.74 1.53
N GLN A 109 25.55 4.13 1.62
CA GLN A 109 25.23 2.82 1.03
C GLN A 109 24.76 2.93 -0.44
N GLY A 110 24.70 4.13 -1.02
CA GLY A 110 24.29 4.34 -2.40
C GLY A 110 22.77 4.36 -2.62
N TYR A 111 21.99 4.64 -1.58
CA TYR A 111 20.53 4.81 -1.69
C TYR A 111 20.16 6.30 -1.71
N ILE A 112 18.99 6.59 -2.31
CA ILE A 112 18.36 7.90 -2.27
C ILE A 112 17.95 8.21 -0.82
N PRO A 113 18.55 9.23 -0.17
CA PRO A 113 18.35 9.48 1.26
C PRO A 113 17.03 10.19 1.58
N GLU A 114 16.33 10.71 0.59
CA GLU A 114 15.06 11.42 0.76
C GLU A 114 13.94 10.45 1.18
N TYR A 115 13.98 9.20 0.72
CA TYR A 115 12.97 8.17 0.99
C TYR A 115 13.38 7.30 2.18
N ASP A 116 13.47 7.93 3.35
CA ASP A 116 14.02 7.34 4.57
C ASP A 116 12.99 6.70 5.50
N LYS A 117 11.70 6.71 5.12
CA LYS A 117 10.61 6.25 6.00
C LYS A 117 9.77 5.17 5.35
N LEU A 118 9.82 3.96 5.88
CA LEU A 118 8.95 2.88 5.44
C LEU A 118 7.85 2.60 6.49
N LYS A 119 6.65 2.33 6.00
CA LYS A 119 5.52 1.99 6.86
C LYS A 119 5.46 0.47 7.03
N LEU A 120 5.54 -0.04 8.26
CA LEU A 120 5.34 -1.46 8.57
C LEU A 120 3.93 -1.65 9.15
N VAL A 121 3.09 -2.35 8.41
CA VAL A 121 1.80 -2.83 8.90
C VAL A 121 2.04 -4.10 9.70
N THR A 122 1.59 -4.11 10.96
CA THR A 122 1.80 -5.17 11.93
C THR A 122 0.51 -5.93 12.24
N HIS A 123 0.60 -7.04 12.94
CA HIS A 123 -0.57 -7.70 13.49
C HIS A 123 -1.23 -6.80 14.55
N CYS A 124 -2.54 -6.65 14.48
CA CYS A 124 -3.30 -5.81 15.41
C CYS A 124 -3.79 -6.61 16.64
N ILE A 125 -4.11 -7.87 16.45
CA ILE A 125 -4.68 -8.79 17.43
C ILE A 125 -3.68 -9.85 17.87
N ASP A 126 -3.75 -10.25 19.14
CA ASP A 126 -2.81 -11.20 19.74
C ASP A 126 -2.99 -12.61 19.21
N ASP A 127 -4.24 -13.03 18.87
CA ASP A 127 -4.44 -14.33 18.26
C ASP A 127 -3.57 -14.46 16.99
N ARG A 128 -2.73 -15.47 16.98
CA ARG A 128 -1.71 -15.62 15.94
C ARG A 128 -2.33 -15.89 14.56
N LEU A 129 -3.38 -16.72 14.50
CA LEU A 129 -3.98 -17.10 13.23
C LEU A 129 -4.80 -15.93 12.68
N ALA A 130 -5.71 -15.38 13.47
CA ALA A 130 -6.56 -14.28 13.07
C ALA A 130 -5.74 -13.01 12.76
N GLY A 131 -4.72 -12.68 13.57
CA GLY A 131 -3.87 -11.52 13.32
C GLY A 131 -3.03 -11.63 12.05
N ASN A 132 -2.47 -12.82 11.76
CA ASN A 132 -1.77 -13.06 10.52
C ASN A 132 -2.71 -13.01 9.31
N GLU A 133 -3.89 -13.64 9.41
CA GLU A 133 -4.87 -13.66 8.34
C GLU A 133 -5.35 -12.26 7.97
N GLN A 134 -5.64 -11.42 8.97
CA GLN A 134 -6.04 -10.03 8.75
C GLN A 134 -4.98 -9.25 7.96
N VAL A 135 -3.72 -9.31 8.40
CA VAL A 135 -2.59 -8.64 7.72
C VAL A 135 -2.43 -9.13 6.28
N MET A 136 -2.56 -10.45 6.06
CA MET A 136 -2.44 -11.03 4.72
C MET A 136 -3.60 -10.61 3.80
N LYS A 137 -4.82 -10.51 4.32
CA LYS A 137 -5.97 -10.00 3.55
C LYS A 137 -5.79 -8.53 3.17
N GLU A 138 -5.29 -7.70 4.10
CA GLU A 138 -4.98 -6.30 3.81
C GLU A 138 -3.86 -6.16 2.77
N TYR A 139 -2.76 -6.93 2.92
CA TYR A 139 -1.71 -7.00 1.89
C TYR A 139 -2.25 -7.40 0.51
N LEU A 140 -3.14 -8.40 0.48
CA LEU A 140 -3.76 -8.86 -0.76
C LEU A 140 -4.59 -7.76 -1.45
N ALA A 141 -5.26 -6.86 -0.68
CA ALA A 141 -5.95 -5.71 -1.25
C ALA A 141 -4.98 -4.77 -2.01
N TYR A 142 -3.78 -4.50 -1.46
CA TYR A 142 -2.74 -3.76 -2.19
C TYR A 142 -2.31 -4.48 -3.46
N LYS A 143 -2.11 -5.80 -3.40
CA LYS A 143 -1.71 -6.59 -4.57
C LYS A 143 -2.77 -6.57 -5.67
N LEU A 144 -4.04 -6.68 -5.33
CA LEU A 144 -5.14 -6.54 -6.29
C LEU A 144 -5.15 -5.16 -6.95
N TYR A 145 -4.89 -4.09 -6.19
CA TYR A 145 -4.81 -2.74 -6.75
C TYR A 145 -3.57 -2.56 -7.64
N ASN A 146 -2.42 -3.15 -7.27
CA ASN A 146 -1.21 -3.15 -8.12
C ASN A 146 -1.44 -3.82 -9.48
N GLU A 147 -2.31 -4.85 -9.56
CA GLU A 147 -2.66 -5.49 -10.84
C GLU A 147 -3.54 -4.60 -11.72
N LEU A 148 -4.35 -3.74 -11.13
CA LEU A 148 -5.23 -2.84 -11.86
C LEU A 148 -4.48 -1.62 -12.41
N THR A 149 -3.60 -1.02 -11.59
CA THR A 149 -3.02 0.27 -11.92
C THR A 149 -1.62 0.47 -11.31
N PRO A 150 -0.70 1.15 -12.02
CA PRO A 150 0.55 1.63 -11.41
C PRO A 150 0.34 2.79 -10.43
N LEU A 151 -0.84 3.45 -10.41
CA LEU A 151 -1.19 4.54 -9.50
C LEU A 151 -1.48 4.01 -8.08
N SER A 152 -0.52 3.32 -7.52
CA SER A 152 -0.67 2.54 -6.29
C SER A 152 0.64 2.49 -5.51
N TYR A 153 0.56 2.18 -4.22
CA TYR A 153 1.74 1.88 -3.42
C TYR A 153 2.33 0.51 -3.78
N ARG A 154 3.65 0.41 -3.81
CA ARG A 154 4.37 -0.87 -3.79
C ARG A 154 4.40 -1.41 -2.36
N VAL A 155 4.23 -2.71 -2.20
CA VAL A 155 4.21 -3.38 -0.91
C VAL A 155 5.02 -4.67 -0.93
N GLN A 156 5.65 -5.01 0.21
CA GLN A 156 6.38 -6.26 0.39
C GLN A 156 5.84 -7.03 1.59
N LEU A 157 5.34 -8.24 1.37
CA LEU A 157 4.94 -9.14 2.46
C LEU A 157 6.15 -9.54 3.27
N ALA A 158 6.01 -9.51 4.58
CA ALA A 158 7.11 -9.79 5.50
C ALA A 158 6.69 -10.75 6.62
N LYS A 159 7.63 -11.52 7.09
CA LYS A 159 7.53 -12.32 8.32
C LYS A 159 8.53 -11.79 9.32
N VAL A 160 8.02 -11.00 10.24
CA VAL A 160 8.83 -10.22 11.16
C VAL A 160 9.08 -10.99 12.45
N THR A 161 10.33 -11.05 12.85
CA THR A 161 10.75 -11.48 14.17
C THR A 161 11.05 -10.24 15.01
N TYR A 162 10.13 -9.91 15.91
CA TYR A 162 10.31 -8.84 16.89
C TYR A 162 11.06 -9.39 18.09
N ILE A 163 12.15 -8.72 18.50
CA ILE A 163 12.95 -9.04 19.70
C ILE A 163 12.89 -7.86 20.64
N ASP A 164 12.47 -8.11 21.87
CA ASP A 164 12.51 -7.08 22.92
C ASP A 164 13.93 -6.92 23.44
N SER A 165 14.56 -5.78 23.19
CA SER A 165 15.95 -5.49 23.60
C SER A 165 16.15 -5.45 25.11
N LYS A 166 15.06 -5.31 25.88
CA LYS A 166 15.05 -5.35 27.37
C LYS A 166 14.64 -6.70 27.94
N GLY A 167 14.26 -7.65 27.09
CA GLY A 167 13.88 -9.00 27.51
C GLY A 167 12.55 -9.13 28.24
N LYS A 168 11.75 -8.06 28.33
CA LYS A 168 10.47 -8.08 29.04
C LYS A 168 9.38 -8.84 28.28
N MET A 169 9.36 -8.76 26.94
CA MET A 169 8.35 -9.38 26.08
C MET A 169 8.86 -10.62 25.31
N GLY A 170 10.17 -10.89 25.36
CA GLY A 170 10.78 -12.00 24.63
C GLY A 170 10.76 -11.81 23.11
N LYS A 171 10.41 -12.88 22.38
CA LYS A 171 10.46 -12.94 20.92
C LYS A 171 9.08 -13.23 20.34
N ILE A 172 8.64 -12.38 19.42
CA ILE A 172 7.34 -12.50 18.73
C ILE A 172 7.58 -12.67 17.24
N LYS A 173 7.03 -13.72 16.61
CA LYS A 173 7.12 -13.92 15.15
C LYS A 173 5.73 -13.82 14.53
N ARG A 174 5.50 -12.83 13.64
CA ARG A 174 4.23 -12.52 13.00
C ARG A 174 4.42 -12.13 11.53
N TYR A 175 3.37 -12.26 10.73
CA TYR A 175 3.30 -11.61 9.44
C TYR A 175 3.04 -10.11 9.59
N GLY A 176 3.56 -9.36 8.65
CA GLY A 176 3.39 -7.95 8.43
C GLY A 176 3.63 -7.65 6.96
N PHE A 177 3.53 -6.41 6.55
CA PHE A 177 4.02 -5.98 5.24
C PHE A 177 4.58 -4.56 5.31
N VAL A 178 5.54 -4.30 4.45
CA VAL A 178 6.19 -2.99 4.31
C VAL A 178 5.58 -2.26 3.13
N ILE A 179 5.28 -0.98 3.31
CA ILE A 179 4.79 -0.08 2.27
C ILE A 179 5.91 0.92 1.96
N GLU A 180 6.13 1.22 0.69
CA GLU A 180 7.11 2.21 0.24
C GLU A 180 6.89 3.60 0.86
N ASP A 181 7.91 4.44 0.83
CA ASP A 181 7.81 5.84 1.26
C ASP A 181 6.78 6.60 0.40
N THR A 182 6.06 7.55 1.00
CA THR A 182 5.03 8.30 0.26
C THR A 182 5.63 9.22 -0.79
N ASP A 183 6.75 9.87 -0.48
CA ASP A 183 7.45 10.74 -1.43
C ASP A 183 8.05 9.92 -2.57
N GLU A 184 8.55 8.70 -2.28
CA GLU A 184 9.00 7.76 -3.30
C GLU A 184 7.86 7.36 -4.23
N MET A 185 6.69 7.00 -3.69
CA MET A 185 5.51 6.68 -4.45
C MET A 185 5.11 7.86 -5.34
N ALA A 186 5.01 9.08 -4.80
CA ALA A 186 4.63 10.27 -5.55
C ALA A 186 5.64 10.58 -6.67
N HIS A 187 6.94 10.52 -6.39
CA HIS A 187 7.99 10.71 -7.39
C HIS A 187 7.93 9.67 -8.51
N ARG A 188 7.72 8.40 -8.18
CA ARG A 188 7.55 7.30 -9.16
C ARG A 188 6.33 7.52 -10.06
N LEU A 189 5.30 8.20 -9.56
CA LEU A 189 4.11 8.60 -10.34
C LEU A 189 4.28 9.90 -11.12
N GLY A 190 5.47 10.50 -11.10
CA GLY A 190 5.79 11.73 -11.84
C GLY A 190 5.28 12.99 -11.17
N GLY A 191 5.17 13.01 -9.84
CA GLY A 191 4.68 14.14 -9.07
C GLY A 191 5.27 14.22 -7.67
N ALA A 192 4.65 15.04 -6.83
CA ALA A 192 4.95 15.19 -5.41
C ALA A 192 3.69 14.97 -4.57
N GLU A 193 3.85 14.56 -3.29
CA GLU A 193 2.71 14.51 -2.37
C GLU A 193 2.15 15.93 -2.16
N CYS A 194 0.85 16.10 -2.36
CA CYS A 194 0.13 17.31 -2.03
C CYS A 194 -0.48 17.18 -0.63
N GLU A 195 0.14 17.81 0.38
CA GLU A 195 -0.35 17.78 1.76
C GLU A 195 -1.55 18.69 1.99
N ASP A 196 -1.70 19.76 1.20
CA ASP A 196 -2.72 20.80 1.36
C ASP A 196 -3.89 20.68 0.36
N CYS A 197 -4.04 19.53 -0.31
CA CYS A 197 -5.09 19.26 -1.29
C CYS A 197 -6.48 18.95 -0.67
N HIS A 198 -6.77 19.46 0.53
CA HIS A 198 -8.08 19.30 1.15
C HIS A 198 -9.17 20.08 0.41
N GLY A 199 -10.33 19.48 0.24
CA GLY A 199 -11.50 20.14 -0.32
C GLY A 199 -11.41 20.49 -1.80
N LEU A 200 -10.51 19.84 -2.56
CA LEU A 200 -10.44 20.01 -4.01
C LEU A 200 -11.81 19.79 -4.67
N SER A 201 -12.11 20.60 -5.67
CA SER A 201 -13.27 20.37 -6.54
C SER A 201 -13.05 19.15 -7.44
N ALA A 202 -14.12 18.61 -8.00
CA ALA A 202 -14.03 17.47 -8.91
C ALA A 202 -13.12 17.73 -10.12
N GLU A 203 -13.08 18.97 -10.61
CA GLU A 203 -12.25 19.39 -11.74
C GLU A 203 -10.74 19.40 -11.40
N GLY A 204 -10.40 19.61 -10.13
CA GLY A 204 -9.01 19.57 -9.62
C GLY A 204 -8.44 18.16 -9.50
N VAL A 205 -9.28 17.13 -9.63
CA VAL A 205 -8.89 15.72 -9.47
C VAL A 205 -8.96 15.00 -10.81
N SER A 206 -8.00 14.12 -11.08
CA SER A 206 -8.01 13.28 -12.28
C SER A 206 -9.24 12.37 -12.29
N ALA A 207 -10.21 12.68 -13.15
CA ALA A 207 -11.47 11.93 -13.21
C ALA A 207 -11.28 10.43 -13.49
N SER A 208 -10.31 10.07 -14.34
CA SER A 208 -10.04 8.65 -14.64
C SER A 208 -9.37 7.92 -13.47
N ALA A 209 -8.41 8.56 -12.79
CA ALA A 209 -7.73 7.97 -11.64
C ALA A 209 -8.68 7.87 -10.43
N GLU A 210 -9.50 8.89 -10.20
CA GLU A 210 -10.52 8.87 -9.14
C GLU A 210 -11.55 7.78 -9.38
N ASN A 211 -12.10 7.70 -10.59
CA ASN A 211 -13.12 6.70 -10.90
C ASN A 211 -12.57 5.27 -10.79
N GLU A 212 -11.35 5.01 -11.28
CA GLU A 212 -10.68 3.71 -11.12
C GLU A 212 -10.47 3.36 -9.64
N MET A 213 -9.96 4.31 -8.86
CA MET A 213 -9.75 4.17 -7.42
C MET A 213 -11.07 3.93 -6.69
N ALA A 214 -12.11 4.71 -6.96
CA ALA A 214 -13.41 4.59 -6.30
C ALA A 214 -14.12 3.27 -6.64
N VAL A 215 -14.04 2.79 -7.88
CA VAL A 215 -14.57 1.48 -8.29
C VAL A 215 -13.78 0.36 -7.61
N PHE A 216 -12.46 0.49 -7.46
CA PHE A 216 -11.67 -0.47 -6.69
C PHE A 216 -12.07 -0.51 -5.21
N GLN A 217 -12.19 0.65 -4.57
CA GLN A 217 -12.65 0.77 -3.18
C GLN A 217 -14.03 0.10 -3.00
N TYR A 218 -14.93 0.31 -3.96
CA TYR A 218 -16.22 -0.36 -3.98
C TYR A 218 -16.08 -1.87 -4.16
N MET A 219 -15.23 -2.34 -5.07
CA MET A 219 -14.99 -3.77 -5.32
C MET A 219 -14.58 -4.51 -4.04
N ILE A 220 -13.66 -3.94 -3.27
CA ILE A 220 -13.19 -4.54 -2.01
C ILE A 220 -14.09 -4.22 -0.81
N GLY A 221 -15.13 -3.40 -0.98
CA GLY A 221 -16.06 -2.98 0.08
C GLY A 221 -15.43 -2.07 1.12
N ASN A 222 -14.48 -1.22 0.73
CA ASN A 222 -13.88 -0.25 1.63
C ASN A 222 -14.67 1.06 1.62
N THR A 223 -15.13 1.48 2.80
CA THR A 223 -15.85 2.73 3.02
C THR A 223 -15.10 3.70 3.93
N ASP A 224 -13.92 3.33 4.44
CA ASP A 224 -13.11 4.19 5.31
C ASP A 224 -12.16 5.07 4.51
N TRP A 225 -12.70 5.80 3.55
CA TRP A 225 -11.93 6.79 2.79
C TRP A 225 -12.79 8.03 2.49
N ASP A 226 -12.12 9.15 2.20
CA ASP A 226 -12.82 10.38 1.83
C ASP A 226 -11.90 11.28 1.00
N LEU A 227 -12.38 11.66 -0.20
CA LEU A 227 -11.61 12.45 -1.14
C LEU A 227 -11.36 13.89 -0.62
N LYS A 228 -12.39 14.53 -0.06
CA LYS A 228 -12.31 15.92 0.40
C LYS A 228 -11.46 16.08 1.65
N MET A 229 -11.55 15.09 2.54
CA MET A 229 -10.78 15.06 3.79
C MET A 229 -9.43 14.36 3.64
N MET A 230 -9.10 13.87 2.46
CA MET A 230 -7.89 13.07 2.19
C MET A 230 -7.71 11.90 3.18
N ARG A 231 -8.84 11.34 3.66
CA ARG A 231 -8.79 10.21 4.59
C ARG A 231 -8.46 8.93 3.83
N ASN A 232 -7.39 8.25 4.26
CA ASN A 232 -6.87 7.01 3.64
C ASN A 232 -6.57 7.16 2.13
N LEU A 233 -6.28 8.40 1.72
CA LEU A 233 -5.82 8.77 0.39
C LEU A 233 -4.56 9.62 0.50
N LYS A 234 -3.65 9.47 -0.45
CA LYS A 234 -2.56 10.39 -0.74
C LYS A 234 -2.80 11.04 -2.09
N MET A 235 -2.66 12.35 -2.13
CA MET A 235 -2.87 13.13 -3.34
C MET A 235 -1.52 13.41 -3.97
N VAL A 236 -1.36 13.06 -5.24
CA VAL A 236 -0.13 13.30 -6.00
C VAL A 236 -0.38 14.42 -7.00
N GLU A 237 0.34 15.53 -6.83
CA GLU A 237 0.36 16.64 -7.77
C GLU A 237 1.41 16.36 -8.84
N PRO A 238 1.03 16.23 -10.13
CA PRO A 238 1.99 15.98 -11.20
C PRO A 238 3.02 17.11 -11.33
N TYR A 239 4.28 16.80 -11.66
CA TYR A 239 5.32 17.83 -11.92
C TYR A 239 5.00 18.76 -13.10
N GLY A 240 4.14 18.34 -14.03
CA GLY A 240 3.58 19.18 -15.07
C GLY A 240 2.19 19.71 -14.69
N ALA A 241 1.62 20.58 -15.50
CA ALA A 241 0.24 20.98 -15.30
C ALA A 241 -0.71 19.78 -15.49
N GLY A 242 -1.59 19.55 -14.52
CA GLY A 242 -2.55 18.45 -14.58
C GLY A 242 -3.38 18.32 -13.30
N PRO A 243 -4.48 17.58 -13.35
CA PRO A 243 -5.28 17.32 -12.17
C PRO A 243 -4.55 16.37 -11.21
N VAL A 244 -4.83 16.52 -9.92
CA VAL A 244 -4.26 15.74 -8.84
C VAL A 244 -4.73 14.28 -8.93
N ILE A 245 -3.82 13.34 -8.62
CA ILE A 245 -4.05 11.89 -8.68
C ILE A 245 -4.27 11.36 -7.26
N PRO A 246 -5.45 10.82 -6.92
CA PRO A 246 -5.67 10.18 -5.63
C PRO A 246 -5.10 8.76 -5.62
N VAL A 247 -4.32 8.42 -4.59
CA VAL A 247 -3.74 7.10 -4.36
C VAL A 247 -4.22 6.55 -3.02
N PRO A 248 -4.98 5.44 -3.02
CA PRO A 248 -5.55 4.87 -1.80
C PRO A 248 -4.53 4.04 -1.01
N TYR A 249 -4.73 4.00 0.31
CA TYR A 249 -3.99 3.15 1.24
C TYR A 249 -4.85 2.85 2.47
N ASP A 250 -4.37 1.94 3.35
CA ASP A 250 -5.05 1.56 4.60
C ASP A 250 -6.40 0.86 4.35
N PHE A 251 -6.34 -0.41 3.89
CA PHE A 251 -7.53 -1.18 3.47
C PHE A 251 -8.08 -2.10 4.58
N ASP A 252 -7.68 -1.93 5.84
CA ASP A 252 -8.08 -2.81 6.94
C ASP A 252 -9.60 -2.79 7.24
N PHE A 253 -10.29 -1.69 6.93
CA PHE A 253 -11.74 -1.57 7.04
C PHE A 253 -12.50 -2.09 5.81
N ALA A 254 -11.81 -2.60 4.79
CA ALA A 254 -12.48 -3.17 3.63
C ALA A 254 -13.30 -4.41 3.99
N GLY A 255 -14.46 -4.56 3.38
CA GLY A 255 -15.33 -5.74 3.54
C GLY A 255 -14.66 -7.05 3.15
N MET A 256 -13.70 -7.01 2.21
CA MET A 256 -12.86 -8.14 1.85
C MET A 256 -11.93 -8.56 3.00
N VAL A 257 -11.42 -7.62 3.77
CA VAL A 257 -10.53 -7.86 4.93
C VAL A 257 -11.35 -8.27 6.15
N ALA A 258 -12.44 -7.56 6.39
CA ALA A 258 -13.36 -7.77 7.51
C ALA A 258 -12.64 -7.87 8.86
N ALA A 259 -11.77 -6.89 9.15
CA ALA A 259 -11.02 -6.87 10.42
C ALA A 259 -11.97 -6.90 11.61
N PRO A 260 -11.67 -7.63 12.70
CA PRO A 260 -12.59 -7.77 13.85
C PRO A 260 -12.95 -6.45 14.54
N TYR A 261 -12.13 -5.42 14.37
CA TYR A 261 -12.37 -4.08 14.90
C TYR A 261 -13.05 -3.14 13.91
N ALA A 262 -13.23 -3.57 12.65
CA ALA A 262 -13.89 -2.75 11.64
C ALA A 262 -15.40 -2.72 11.90
N ILE A 263 -15.95 -1.52 11.92
CA ILE A 263 -17.38 -1.28 12.14
C ILE A 263 -17.99 -0.63 10.91
N PRO A 264 -19.25 -0.96 10.57
CA PRO A 264 -19.96 -0.31 9.46
C PRO A 264 -20.05 1.20 9.66
N ASN A 265 -19.99 1.95 8.57
CA ASN A 265 -20.16 3.39 8.57
C ASN A 265 -21.67 3.75 8.42
N ALA A 266 -22.33 3.94 9.54
CA ALA A 266 -23.76 4.26 9.57
C ALA A 266 -24.09 5.62 8.93
N ASP A 267 -23.16 6.58 8.92
CA ASP A 267 -23.38 7.93 8.37
C ASP A 267 -23.63 7.92 6.85
N ILE A 268 -23.14 6.87 6.17
CA ILE A 268 -23.38 6.66 4.72
C ILE A 268 -24.38 5.53 4.44
N GLY A 269 -25.07 5.04 5.46
CA GLY A 269 -26.06 3.96 5.30
C GLY A 269 -25.48 2.56 5.17
N GLN A 270 -24.23 2.33 5.62
CA GLN A 270 -23.66 1.00 5.69
C GLN A 270 -24.09 0.31 6.99
N PHE A 271 -24.75 -0.88 6.89
CA PHE A 271 -25.24 -1.66 8.03
C PHE A 271 -24.41 -2.91 8.32
N ALA A 272 -23.60 -3.34 7.37
CA ALA A 272 -22.69 -4.47 7.53
C ALA A 272 -21.35 -4.15 6.87
N ILE A 273 -20.22 -4.59 7.49
CA ILE A 273 -18.88 -4.27 6.99
C ILE A 273 -18.62 -4.76 5.56
N ARG A 274 -19.31 -5.84 5.15
CA ARG A 274 -19.21 -6.39 3.79
C ARG A 274 -20.20 -5.78 2.79
N GLN A 275 -21.10 -4.89 3.24
CA GLN A 275 -21.95 -4.13 2.33
C GLN A 275 -21.13 -3.10 1.57
N ARG A 276 -21.31 -3.06 0.25
CA ARG A 276 -20.64 -2.06 -0.61
C ARG A 276 -21.47 -0.80 -0.71
N ILE A 277 -20.84 0.34 -0.44
CA ILE A 277 -21.40 1.67 -0.69
C ILE A 277 -20.42 2.43 -1.57
N PHE A 278 -20.88 2.93 -2.71
CA PHE A 278 -20.04 3.73 -3.58
C PHE A 278 -19.94 5.17 -3.06
N GLN A 279 -18.71 5.65 -2.89
CA GLN A 279 -18.41 6.98 -2.35
C GLN A 279 -17.64 7.88 -3.34
N GLY A 280 -17.37 7.37 -4.56
CA GLY A 280 -16.68 8.12 -5.60
C GLY A 280 -17.52 9.26 -6.17
N LEU A 281 -16.88 10.09 -6.97
CA LEU A 281 -17.54 11.16 -7.67
C LEU A 281 -18.56 10.59 -8.67
N LYS A 282 -19.68 11.32 -8.85
CA LYS A 282 -20.60 11.02 -9.93
C LYS A 282 -19.96 11.38 -11.27
N ALA A 283 -20.07 10.51 -12.24
CA ALA A 283 -19.45 10.69 -13.55
C ALA A 283 -20.36 10.21 -14.69
N ASP A 284 -19.97 10.57 -15.91
CA ASP A 284 -20.71 10.14 -17.08
C ASP A 284 -20.57 8.63 -17.34
N LYS A 285 -21.58 8.10 -18.01
CA LYS A 285 -21.68 6.66 -18.33
C LYS A 285 -20.44 6.13 -19.06
N GLN A 286 -19.86 6.90 -19.97
CA GLN A 286 -18.71 6.44 -20.77
C GLN A 286 -17.46 6.26 -19.90
N LEU A 287 -17.25 7.08 -18.87
CA LEU A 287 -16.14 6.91 -17.94
C LEU A 287 -16.30 5.61 -17.14
N PHE A 288 -17.49 5.38 -16.58
CA PHE A 288 -17.78 4.14 -15.85
C PHE A 288 -17.65 2.90 -16.75
N GLU A 289 -18.18 2.94 -17.98
CA GLU A 289 -18.08 1.82 -18.93
C GLU A 289 -16.62 1.45 -19.22
N ARG A 290 -15.75 2.45 -19.46
CA ARG A 290 -14.30 2.19 -19.66
C ARG A 290 -13.67 1.55 -18.43
N THR A 291 -13.97 2.05 -17.23
CA THR A 291 -13.48 1.47 -15.98
C THR A 291 -13.98 0.03 -15.81
N PHE A 292 -15.26 -0.21 -15.99
CA PHE A 292 -15.87 -1.54 -15.85
C PHE A 292 -15.29 -2.56 -16.83
N GLN A 293 -15.12 -2.17 -18.10
CA GLN A 293 -14.49 -3.02 -19.11
C GLN A 293 -13.06 -3.40 -18.73
N ARG A 294 -12.30 -2.45 -18.16
CA ARG A 294 -10.95 -2.70 -17.66
C ARG A 294 -10.94 -3.69 -16.49
N PHE A 295 -11.86 -3.55 -15.53
CA PHE A 295 -11.99 -4.48 -14.40
C PHE A 295 -12.42 -5.86 -14.86
N LEU A 296 -13.39 -5.96 -15.77
CA LEU A 296 -13.81 -7.23 -16.35
C LEU A 296 -12.69 -7.93 -17.13
N ALA A 297 -11.92 -7.17 -17.91
CA ALA A 297 -10.77 -7.71 -18.64
C ALA A 297 -9.67 -8.27 -17.69
N LYS A 298 -9.59 -7.76 -16.47
CA LYS A 298 -8.65 -8.19 -15.43
C LYS A 298 -9.23 -9.23 -14.45
N LYS A 299 -10.52 -9.59 -14.59
CA LYS A 299 -11.23 -10.46 -13.63
C LYS A 299 -10.44 -11.73 -13.31
N GLU A 300 -10.11 -12.52 -14.32
CA GLU A 300 -9.41 -13.80 -14.13
C GLU A 300 -8.06 -13.58 -13.44
N GLN A 301 -7.27 -12.58 -13.86
CA GLN A 301 -5.99 -12.26 -13.23
C GLN A 301 -6.14 -11.90 -11.76
N LEU A 302 -7.15 -11.09 -11.40
CA LEU A 302 -7.41 -10.70 -10.02
C LEU A 302 -7.84 -11.89 -9.15
N LEU A 303 -8.69 -12.77 -9.68
CA LEU A 303 -9.11 -13.99 -8.97
C LEU A 303 -7.94 -14.97 -8.81
N ASP A 304 -7.06 -15.09 -9.81
CA ASP A 304 -5.85 -15.91 -9.74
C ASP A 304 -4.86 -15.41 -8.68
N VAL A 305 -4.69 -14.09 -8.54
CA VAL A 305 -3.87 -13.50 -7.46
C VAL A 305 -4.37 -13.95 -6.09
N VAL A 306 -5.68 -14.01 -5.90
CA VAL A 306 -6.27 -14.51 -4.64
C VAL A 306 -6.07 -16.02 -4.49
N ASP A 307 -6.39 -16.81 -5.52
CA ASP A 307 -6.35 -18.27 -5.43
C ASP A 307 -4.94 -18.82 -5.23
N GLN A 308 -3.94 -18.19 -5.85
CA GLN A 308 -2.53 -18.56 -5.74
C GLN A 308 -1.87 -18.06 -4.44
N PHE A 309 -2.52 -17.19 -3.67
CA PHE A 309 -1.93 -16.60 -2.47
C PHE A 309 -1.89 -17.60 -1.31
N LYS A 310 -0.82 -18.37 -1.22
CA LYS A 310 -0.62 -19.46 -0.22
C LYS A 310 -0.54 -18.97 1.24
N GLY A 311 -0.43 -17.68 1.48
CA GLY A 311 -0.45 -17.09 2.82
C GLY A 311 -1.78 -17.25 3.54
N LEU A 312 -2.89 -17.39 2.80
CA LEU A 312 -4.23 -17.60 3.32
C LEU A 312 -4.67 -19.07 3.20
N SER A 313 -5.57 -19.49 4.08
CA SER A 313 -6.22 -20.79 3.97
C SER A 313 -7.04 -20.89 2.69
N ARG A 314 -7.33 -22.11 2.23
CA ARG A 314 -8.21 -22.32 1.07
C ARG A 314 -9.60 -21.72 1.29
N GLU A 315 -10.12 -21.86 2.50
CA GLU A 315 -11.43 -21.32 2.87
C GLU A 315 -11.45 -19.78 2.76
N SER A 316 -10.45 -19.11 3.33
CA SER A 316 -10.33 -17.65 3.25
C SER A 316 -10.19 -17.16 1.82
N ARG A 317 -9.42 -17.87 0.96
CA ARG A 317 -9.31 -17.52 -0.46
C ARG A 317 -10.64 -17.66 -1.19
N GLN A 318 -11.37 -18.76 -0.97
CA GLN A 318 -12.68 -18.98 -1.59
C GLN A 318 -13.74 -17.97 -1.13
N ASP A 319 -13.71 -17.56 0.15
CA ASP A 319 -14.56 -16.48 0.66
C ASP A 319 -14.29 -15.15 -0.05
N ILE A 320 -13.01 -14.78 -0.22
CA ILE A 320 -12.62 -13.56 -0.94
C ILE A 320 -13.02 -13.65 -2.41
N ILE A 321 -12.76 -14.77 -3.09
CA ILE A 321 -13.14 -14.99 -4.50
C ILE A 321 -14.67 -14.84 -4.66
N GLY A 322 -15.44 -15.48 -3.79
CA GLY A 322 -16.90 -15.37 -3.82
C GLY A 322 -17.38 -13.94 -3.61
N TYR A 323 -16.72 -13.19 -2.70
CA TYR A 323 -17.03 -11.79 -2.46
C TYR A 323 -16.69 -10.90 -3.69
N LEU A 324 -15.51 -11.05 -4.29
CA LEU A 324 -15.15 -10.31 -5.49
C LEU A 324 -16.04 -10.66 -6.68
N ASP A 325 -16.45 -11.92 -6.82
CA ASP A 325 -17.30 -12.35 -7.93
C ASP A 325 -18.71 -11.70 -7.90
N THR A 326 -19.23 -11.36 -6.70
CA THR A 326 -20.48 -10.58 -6.61
C THR A 326 -20.35 -9.21 -7.26
N PHE A 327 -19.21 -8.52 -7.08
CA PHE A 327 -18.93 -7.24 -7.74
C PHE A 327 -18.91 -7.38 -9.27
N PHE A 328 -18.23 -8.40 -9.80
CA PHE A 328 -18.16 -8.61 -11.25
C PHE A 328 -19.52 -8.91 -11.86
N ARG A 329 -20.40 -9.62 -11.14
CA ARG A 329 -21.79 -9.85 -11.56
C ARG A 329 -22.59 -8.55 -11.61
N ASP A 330 -22.44 -7.68 -10.61
CA ASP A 330 -23.12 -6.39 -10.58
C ASP A 330 -22.63 -5.46 -11.72
N VAL A 331 -21.34 -5.43 -12.00
CA VAL A 331 -20.77 -4.67 -13.12
C VAL A 331 -21.31 -5.18 -14.48
N ASP A 332 -21.36 -6.50 -14.66
CA ASP A 332 -21.90 -7.10 -15.88
C ASP A 332 -23.41 -6.78 -16.06
N ALA A 333 -24.19 -6.83 -14.97
CA ALA A 333 -25.60 -6.45 -14.97
C ALA A 333 -25.79 -4.97 -15.38
N ILE A 334 -25.00 -4.06 -14.77
CA ILE A 334 -25.05 -2.61 -15.09
C ILE A 334 -24.76 -2.39 -16.59
N LEU A 335 -23.72 -3.03 -17.14
CA LEU A 335 -23.37 -2.89 -18.56
C LEU A 335 -24.46 -3.42 -19.50
N LYS A 336 -25.23 -4.43 -19.08
CA LYS A 336 -26.37 -4.96 -19.83
C LYS A 336 -27.67 -4.16 -19.65
N GLY A 337 -27.68 -3.16 -18.76
CA GLY A 337 -28.86 -2.40 -18.40
C GLY A 337 -29.81 -3.18 -17.45
N GLU A 338 -29.28 -4.16 -16.75
CA GLU A 338 -29.99 -4.97 -15.77
C GLU A 338 -29.79 -4.39 -14.35
N GLN A 339 -30.62 -4.81 -13.40
CA GLN A 339 -30.52 -4.37 -12.00
C GLN A 339 -29.39 -5.13 -11.26
N PRO A 340 -28.39 -4.42 -10.69
CA PRO A 340 -27.39 -5.04 -9.85
C PRO A 340 -27.97 -5.41 -8.47
N GLN A 341 -27.29 -6.30 -7.75
CA GLN A 341 -27.64 -6.65 -6.37
C GLN A 341 -27.38 -5.47 -5.41
N GLU A 342 -26.27 -4.74 -5.64
CA GLU A 342 -25.86 -3.57 -4.87
C GLU A 342 -26.04 -2.30 -5.72
N PRO A 343 -27.14 -1.51 -5.55
CA PRO A 343 -27.49 -0.46 -6.50
C PRO A 343 -26.66 0.83 -6.38
N SER A 344 -25.87 1.02 -5.32
CA SER A 344 -25.20 2.30 -5.03
C SER A 344 -24.20 2.71 -6.13
N LEU A 345 -23.54 1.77 -6.78
CA LEU A 345 -22.62 2.04 -7.89
C LEU A 345 -23.36 2.56 -9.12
N GLN A 346 -24.51 1.96 -9.45
CA GLN A 346 -25.34 2.40 -10.58
C GLN A 346 -25.87 3.82 -10.39
N GLN A 347 -26.19 4.22 -9.15
CA GLN A 347 -26.69 5.56 -8.82
C GLN A 347 -25.66 6.67 -9.00
N ALA A 348 -24.37 6.34 -9.14
CA ALA A 348 -23.30 7.29 -9.39
C ALA A 348 -23.13 7.62 -10.87
N ILE A 349 -23.74 6.85 -11.77
CA ILE A 349 -23.64 7.01 -13.22
C ILE A 349 -24.63 8.08 -13.67
N ILE A 350 -24.15 9.10 -14.33
CA ILE A 350 -24.97 10.21 -14.88
C ILE A 350 -25.06 10.03 -16.40
N ASP A 351 -26.28 9.93 -16.90
CA ASP A 351 -26.52 10.08 -18.34
C ASP A 351 -26.25 11.55 -18.71
N LYS A 352 -25.24 11.84 -19.56
CA LYS A 352 -25.10 13.17 -20.13
C LYS A 352 -26.38 13.52 -20.89
N PRO A 353 -27.01 14.68 -20.64
CA PRO A 353 -28.05 15.13 -21.52
C PRO A 353 -27.48 15.20 -22.93
N ALA A 354 -28.22 14.66 -23.93
CA ALA A 354 -27.85 14.76 -25.33
C ALA A 354 -27.53 16.23 -25.64
N GLU A 355 -26.33 16.52 -26.16
CA GLU A 355 -25.97 17.85 -26.58
C GLU A 355 -27.06 18.32 -27.55
N SER A 356 -27.81 19.33 -27.16
CA SER A 356 -28.78 19.95 -28.05
C SER A 356 -28.00 20.45 -29.25
N SER A 357 -28.22 19.87 -30.42
CA SER A 357 -27.67 20.34 -31.69
C SER A 357 -27.92 21.85 -31.78
N PRO A 358 -26.91 22.67 -32.09
CA PRO A 358 -27.13 24.09 -32.26
C PRO A 358 -28.17 24.27 -33.35
N GLY A 359 -29.36 24.78 -32.95
CA GLY A 359 -30.48 25.01 -33.83
C GLY A 359 -30.05 25.84 -35.01
N GLY A 360 -30.23 25.27 -36.20
CA GLY A 360 -30.00 25.97 -37.44
C GLY A 360 -30.78 27.28 -37.44
N THR A 361 -30.08 28.40 -37.46
CA THR A 361 -30.64 29.70 -37.74
C THR A 361 -31.17 29.69 -39.19
N SER A 362 -32.49 29.51 -39.34
CA SER A 362 -33.16 29.78 -40.60
C SER A 362 -33.09 31.28 -40.86
N LEU A 363 -32.24 31.68 -41.76
CA LEU A 363 -32.34 32.96 -42.42
C LEU A 363 -33.63 32.95 -43.26
N GLY A 364 -34.69 33.51 -42.69
CA GLY A 364 -35.92 33.87 -43.40
C GLY A 364 -35.76 35.26 -44.03
N LYS A 365 -36.14 35.32 -45.27
CA LYS A 365 -36.15 36.48 -46.17
C LYS A 365 -36.89 37.71 -45.61
#